data_c2fdfe7d358fa417cb6b7f1d802c258b
#
_entry.id   c2fdfe7d358fa417cb6b7f1d802c258b
#
_cell.length_a   1.000
_cell.length_b   1.000
_cell.length_c   1.000
_cell.angle_alpha   90.00
_cell.angle_beta   90.00
_cell.angle_gamma   90.00
#
_symmetry.space_group_name_H-M   'P 1'
#
loop_
_entity.id
_entity.type
_entity.pdbx_description
1 polymer ?
#
loop_
_entity_poly.entity_id
_entity_poly.type
_entity_poly.pdbx_seq_one_letter_code
_entity_poly.pdbx_strand_id
1 'polypeptide(L)'
;MDEKMKIVVLDGFAGNPGDLSWAPLEALGQCTVYDRTAPQQVIARAADAQIILTNKVVMSRDVIEALPHLKYIGVIATGYNIIDLDAAREHGVVVTNVPAYSTRSVAQIVFAHLLDITNSVQHYTAEAHRGAWSECKDFTYINTPVMELDGKVMGIVGLGNIGKAVAQIALAFGMKVLAYTSKAQEQLPEGIQKADMDTLFANSDVVSLHCPLNASTKGLVNAERLAQMKHGAILINTARGPLVDEEALAKTLASGHLMGAGVDVLTQEPPLATNPLLAQPNCHITPHIGWASDEARVRLMNILIANVKAFIDGTPQNVVS
;
A
#
# COMPACT_ATOMS: atom_id res chain seq x y z
N MET A 1 -23.90 36.93 0.59
CA MET A 1 -23.74 35.54 0.06
C MET A 1 -22.31 35.18 0.44
N ASP A 2 -22.13 34.22 1.33
CA ASP A 2 -20.79 33.74 1.68
C ASP A 2 -20.11 33.21 0.41
N GLU A 3 -18.93 33.71 0.15
CA GLU A 3 -18.16 33.32 -1.03
C GLU A 3 -17.82 31.83 -0.89
N LYS A 4 -18.23 31.02 -1.86
CA LYS A 4 -17.96 29.57 -1.83
C LYS A 4 -16.46 29.32 -1.81
N MET A 5 -15.98 28.46 -0.93
CA MET A 5 -14.56 28.10 -0.86
C MET A 5 -14.06 27.54 -2.18
N LYS A 6 -12.83 27.94 -2.57
CA LYS A 6 -12.15 27.42 -3.76
C LYS A 6 -11.43 26.12 -3.41
N ILE A 7 -11.83 25.05 -4.06
CA ILE A 7 -11.30 23.70 -3.89
C ILE A 7 -10.52 23.32 -5.15
N VAL A 8 -9.28 22.87 -4.98
CA VAL A 8 -8.44 22.40 -6.09
C VAL A 8 -7.99 20.96 -5.81
N VAL A 9 -8.30 20.04 -6.73
CA VAL A 9 -7.75 18.69 -6.76
C VAL A 9 -6.56 18.70 -7.70
N LEU A 10 -5.36 18.41 -7.21
CA LEU A 10 -4.13 18.54 -8.01
C LEU A 10 -3.83 17.32 -8.91
N ASP A 11 -4.26 16.12 -8.49
CA ASP A 11 -3.94 14.86 -9.15
C ASP A 11 -5.07 13.83 -9.00
N GLY A 12 -6.26 14.20 -9.41
CA GLY A 12 -7.48 13.41 -9.23
C GLY A 12 -7.49 12.06 -9.95
N PHE A 13 -6.78 11.92 -11.08
CA PHE A 13 -6.80 10.72 -11.92
C PHE A 13 -6.41 9.45 -11.19
N ALA A 14 -5.40 9.51 -10.30
CA ALA A 14 -4.94 8.32 -9.57
C ALA A 14 -6.03 7.71 -8.68
N GLY A 15 -6.85 8.54 -8.03
CA GLY A 15 -7.95 8.10 -7.17
C GLY A 15 -9.27 7.88 -7.91
N ASN A 16 -9.45 8.58 -9.02
CA ASN A 16 -10.67 8.57 -9.82
C ASN A 16 -10.32 8.73 -11.32
N PRO A 17 -10.09 7.65 -12.05
CA PRO A 17 -9.77 7.70 -13.48
C PRO A 17 -10.97 8.05 -14.37
N GLY A 18 -12.11 8.46 -13.80
CA GLY A 18 -13.31 8.90 -14.52
C GLY A 18 -14.54 8.01 -14.27
N ASP A 19 -14.45 7.03 -13.40
CA ASP A 19 -15.54 6.11 -13.05
C ASP A 19 -16.30 6.50 -11.78
N LEU A 20 -15.78 7.46 -11.00
CA LEU A 20 -16.45 8.03 -9.83
C LEU A 20 -16.83 9.50 -10.06
N SER A 21 -17.90 9.95 -9.38
CA SER A 21 -18.38 11.34 -9.53
C SER A 21 -17.69 12.29 -8.55
N TRP A 22 -17.25 13.46 -9.05
CA TRP A 22 -16.80 14.58 -8.23
C TRP A 22 -17.95 15.48 -7.75
N ALA A 23 -19.18 15.27 -8.23
CA ALA A 23 -20.35 16.13 -7.91
C ALA A 23 -20.58 16.34 -6.39
N PRO A 24 -20.39 15.34 -5.49
CA PRO A 24 -20.52 15.58 -4.05
C PRO A 24 -19.46 16.54 -3.49
N LEU A 25 -18.25 16.58 -4.07
CA LEU A 25 -17.21 17.55 -3.71
C LEU A 25 -17.52 18.94 -4.30
N GLU A 26 -17.97 19.01 -5.54
CA GLU A 26 -18.37 20.25 -6.24
C GLU A 26 -19.52 20.95 -5.54
N ALA A 27 -20.41 20.22 -4.87
CA ALA A 27 -21.48 20.78 -4.07
C ALA A 27 -20.96 21.56 -2.84
N LEU A 28 -19.75 21.29 -2.35
CA LEU A 28 -19.16 21.93 -1.17
C LEU A 28 -18.47 23.28 -1.46
N GLY A 29 -18.13 23.55 -2.73
CA GLY A 29 -17.41 24.76 -3.11
C GLY A 29 -17.23 24.96 -4.61
N GLN A 30 -16.43 25.94 -4.97
CA GLN A 30 -15.97 26.10 -6.36
C GLN A 30 -14.81 25.14 -6.58
N CYS A 31 -15.09 23.99 -7.21
CA CYS A 31 -14.14 22.91 -7.38
C CYS A 31 -13.48 22.93 -8.77
N THR A 32 -12.15 22.80 -8.81
CA THR A 32 -11.38 22.56 -10.03
C THR A 32 -10.59 21.26 -9.86
N VAL A 33 -10.77 20.31 -10.77
CA VAL A 33 -10.09 19.01 -10.74
C VAL A 33 -9.09 18.94 -11.87
N TYR A 34 -7.82 18.71 -11.54
CA TYR A 34 -6.77 18.38 -12.50
C TYR A 34 -6.46 16.89 -12.41
N ASP A 35 -6.34 16.24 -13.56
CA ASP A 35 -5.94 14.84 -13.63
C ASP A 35 -4.54 14.61 -13.05
N ARG A 36 -3.61 15.47 -13.43
CA ARG A 36 -2.20 15.46 -13.01
C ARG A 36 -1.67 16.87 -12.95
N THR A 37 -0.79 17.14 -11.99
CA THR A 37 -0.13 18.45 -11.85
C THR A 37 1.38 18.24 -11.72
N ALA A 38 2.14 18.81 -12.66
CA ALA A 38 3.60 18.80 -12.59
C ALA A 38 4.07 19.73 -11.45
N PRO A 39 5.22 19.46 -10.81
CA PRO A 39 5.72 20.26 -9.68
C PRO A 39 5.74 21.77 -9.96
N GLN A 40 6.12 22.17 -11.17
CA GLN A 40 6.24 23.58 -11.58
C GLN A 40 4.87 24.28 -11.75
N GLN A 41 3.78 23.51 -11.82
CA GLN A 41 2.42 24.01 -12.00
C GLN A 41 1.65 24.16 -10.70
N VAL A 42 2.14 23.59 -9.58
CA VAL A 42 1.41 23.49 -8.32
C VAL A 42 0.96 24.85 -7.83
N ILE A 43 1.90 25.78 -7.67
CA ILE A 43 1.62 27.13 -7.14
C ILE A 43 0.64 27.87 -8.07
N ALA A 44 0.86 27.84 -9.39
CA ALA A 44 -0.02 28.54 -10.33
C ALA A 44 -1.46 27.99 -10.33
N ARG A 45 -1.63 26.66 -10.23
CA ARG A 45 -2.95 26.02 -10.20
C ARG A 45 -3.69 26.20 -8.87
N ALA A 46 -2.94 26.37 -7.79
CA ALA A 46 -3.46 26.47 -6.43
C ALA A 46 -3.45 27.91 -5.87
N ALA A 47 -3.08 28.92 -6.68
CA ALA A 47 -2.83 30.29 -6.20
C ALA A 47 -3.97 30.89 -5.35
N ASP A 48 -5.22 30.64 -5.75
CA ASP A 48 -6.41 31.13 -5.03
C ASP A 48 -7.11 30.06 -4.20
N ALA A 49 -6.53 28.86 -4.11
CA ALA A 49 -7.17 27.74 -3.41
C ALA A 49 -7.17 27.94 -1.89
N GLN A 50 -8.31 27.71 -1.27
CA GLN A 50 -8.43 27.63 0.19
C GLN A 50 -8.36 26.16 0.66
N ILE A 51 -8.72 25.23 -0.21
CA ILE A 51 -8.72 23.79 0.01
C ILE A 51 -7.96 23.12 -1.13
N ILE A 52 -6.93 22.35 -0.81
CA ILE A 52 -6.19 21.52 -1.76
C ILE A 52 -6.42 20.06 -1.42
N LEU A 53 -6.70 19.25 -2.45
CA LEU A 53 -6.77 17.79 -2.36
C LEU A 53 -5.67 17.19 -3.24
N THR A 54 -4.89 16.26 -2.71
CA THR A 54 -3.79 15.64 -3.46
C THR A 54 -3.51 14.21 -3.01
N ASN A 55 -3.09 13.36 -3.95
CA ASN A 55 -2.67 11.98 -3.67
C ASN A 55 -1.13 11.88 -3.60
N LYS A 56 -0.41 12.46 -4.58
CA LYS A 56 1.05 12.30 -4.74
C LYS A 56 1.80 13.61 -5.00
N VAL A 57 1.10 14.71 -5.27
CA VAL A 57 1.78 16.01 -5.45
C VAL A 57 2.34 16.48 -4.11
N VAL A 58 3.64 16.75 -4.09
CA VAL A 58 4.35 17.14 -2.88
C VAL A 58 3.97 18.57 -2.47
N MET A 59 3.55 18.74 -1.23
CA MET A 59 3.28 20.03 -0.59
C MET A 59 4.42 20.33 0.37
N SER A 60 5.54 20.78 -0.20
CA SER A 60 6.73 21.22 0.56
C SER A 60 6.47 22.54 1.28
N ARG A 61 7.40 22.92 2.17
CA ARG A 61 7.40 24.22 2.84
C ARG A 61 7.25 25.36 1.83
N ASP A 62 8.10 25.40 0.79
CA ASP A 62 8.09 26.46 -0.22
C ASP A 62 6.73 26.58 -0.94
N VAL A 63 6.06 25.43 -1.21
CA VAL A 63 4.73 25.41 -1.82
C VAL A 63 3.69 25.96 -0.86
N ILE A 64 3.71 25.55 0.41
CA ILE A 64 2.73 26.01 1.41
C ILE A 64 2.88 27.51 1.65
N GLU A 65 4.11 27.99 1.81
CA GLU A 65 4.43 29.42 2.00
C GLU A 65 4.00 30.30 0.81
N ALA A 66 4.05 29.74 -0.41
CA ALA A 66 3.63 30.45 -1.62
C ALA A 66 2.10 30.54 -1.80
N LEU A 67 1.31 29.92 -0.92
CA LEU A 67 -0.16 29.84 -1.04
C LEU A 67 -0.87 30.53 0.14
N PRO A 68 -0.93 31.88 0.16
CA PRO A 68 -1.39 32.65 1.33
C PRO A 68 -2.88 32.45 1.67
N HIS A 69 -3.68 31.90 0.76
CA HIS A 69 -5.10 31.63 0.98
C HIS A 69 -5.39 30.20 1.44
N LEU A 70 -4.37 29.33 1.46
CA LEU A 70 -4.51 27.92 1.82
C LEU A 70 -4.88 27.76 3.29
N LYS A 71 -5.93 27.00 3.55
CA LYS A 71 -6.44 26.70 4.91
C LYS A 71 -6.51 25.20 5.20
N TYR A 72 -6.56 24.38 4.16
CA TYR A 72 -6.75 22.95 4.30
C TYR A 72 -6.08 22.16 3.19
N ILE A 73 -5.46 21.04 3.59
CA ILE A 73 -4.94 20.03 2.67
C ILE A 73 -5.57 18.69 3.01
N GLY A 74 -6.30 18.09 2.07
CA GLY A 74 -6.82 16.73 2.16
C GLY A 74 -5.95 15.76 1.36
N VAL A 75 -5.32 14.81 2.05
CA VAL A 75 -4.55 13.78 1.36
C VAL A 75 -5.48 12.66 0.91
N ILE A 76 -5.52 12.40 -0.41
CA ILE A 76 -6.34 11.33 -1.03
C ILE A 76 -5.66 9.96 -0.81
N ALA A 77 -5.23 9.68 0.41
CA ALA A 77 -4.54 8.45 0.80
C ALA A 77 -4.47 8.32 2.33
N THR A 78 -4.07 7.14 2.81
CA THR A 78 -3.71 6.96 4.23
C THR A 78 -2.33 7.55 4.54
N GLY A 79 -1.34 7.37 3.65
CA GLY A 79 0.01 7.93 3.82
C GLY A 79 0.06 9.41 3.43
N TYR A 80 0.67 10.24 4.26
CA TYR A 80 0.75 11.71 4.10
C TYR A 80 2.20 12.23 4.10
N ASN A 81 3.16 11.39 3.83
CA ASN A 81 4.59 11.74 3.79
C ASN A 81 4.98 12.74 2.66
N ILE A 82 4.03 13.10 1.81
CA ILE A 82 4.17 14.12 0.76
C ILE A 82 3.91 15.54 1.29
N ILE A 83 3.46 15.70 2.53
CA ILE A 83 3.12 16.99 3.14
C ILE A 83 4.17 17.36 4.18
N ASP A 84 4.69 18.59 4.12
CA ASP A 84 5.44 19.18 5.22
C ASP A 84 4.46 19.61 6.33
N LEU A 85 4.29 18.74 7.33
CA LEU A 85 3.35 18.99 8.42
C LEU A 85 3.78 20.13 9.33
N ASP A 86 5.08 20.36 9.48
CA ASP A 86 5.58 21.45 10.31
C ASP A 86 5.28 22.80 9.65
N ALA A 87 5.53 22.93 8.35
CA ALA A 87 5.14 24.11 7.58
C ALA A 87 3.62 24.32 7.61
N ALA A 88 2.83 23.26 7.42
CA ALA A 88 1.36 23.35 7.49
C ALA A 88 0.89 23.90 8.84
N ARG A 89 1.45 23.39 9.95
CA ARG A 89 1.11 23.84 11.32
C ARG A 89 1.51 25.29 11.55
N GLU A 90 2.72 25.71 11.14
CA GLU A 90 3.22 27.08 11.26
C GLU A 90 2.32 28.07 10.51
N HIS A 91 1.72 27.68 9.39
CA HIS A 91 0.83 28.52 8.58
C HIS A 91 -0.67 28.33 8.90
N GLY A 92 -1.00 27.57 9.94
CA GLY A 92 -2.40 27.33 10.35
C GLY A 92 -3.21 26.50 9.33
N VAL A 93 -2.53 25.69 8.51
CA VAL A 93 -3.16 24.82 7.51
C VAL A 93 -3.53 23.49 8.16
N VAL A 94 -4.81 23.14 8.17
CA VAL A 94 -5.28 21.84 8.64
C VAL A 94 -4.98 20.77 7.60
N VAL A 95 -4.30 19.69 7.99
CA VAL A 95 -4.02 18.55 7.12
C VAL A 95 -4.81 17.34 7.59
N THR A 96 -5.51 16.69 6.67
CA THR A 96 -6.22 15.43 6.96
C THR A 96 -5.80 14.33 5.99
N ASN A 97 -5.94 13.09 6.43
CA ASN A 97 -5.77 11.92 5.57
C ASN A 97 -7.05 11.09 5.49
N VAL A 98 -7.02 9.99 4.72
CA VAL A 98 -8.12 9.04 4.66
C VAL A 98 -7.65 7.72 5.28
N PRO A 99 -7.96 7.46 6.56
CA PRO A 99 -7.54 6.23 7.24
C PRO A 99 -8.41 5.03 6.86
N ALA A 100 -7.84 3.83 6.90
CA ALA A 100 -8.51 2.52 6.91
C ALA A 100 -9.45 2.19 5.72
N TYR A 101 -9.51 3.00 4.67
CA TYR A 101 -10.43 2.80 3.54
C TYR A 101 -10.11 1.53 2.72
N SER A 102 -8.85 1.14 2.64
CA SER A 102 -8.35 0.03 1.81
C SER A 102 -7.95 -1.22 2.59
N THR A 103 -8.22 -1.29 3.90
CA THR A 103 -7.75 -2.38 4.76
C THR A 103 -8.04 -3.77 4.19
N ARG A 104 -9.27 -4.02 3.74
CA ARG A 104 -9.70 -5.31 3.18
C ARG A 104 -9.10 -5.55 1.79
N SER A 105 -9.04 -4.52 0.96
CA SER A 105 -8.45 -4.57 -0.38
C SER A 105 -6.96 -4.94 -0.32
N VAL A 106 -6.18 -4.29 0.59
CA VAL A 106 -4.77 -4.63 0.78
C VAL A 106 -4.60 -6.05 1.35
N ALA A 107 -5.42 -6.48 2.28
CA ALA A 107 -5.37 -7.86 2.76
C ALA A 107 -5.68 -8.86 1.64
N GLN A 108 -6.60 -8.55 0.75
CA GLN A 108 -6.93 -9.39 -0.40
C GLN A 108 -5.75 -9.53 -1.37
N ILE A 109 -5.04 -8.45 -1.72
CA ILE A 109 -3.90 -8.55 -2.65
C ILE A 109 -2.70 -9.27 -2.03
N VAL A 110 -2.51 -9.22 -0.70
CA VAL A 110 -1.53 -10.07 0.00
C VAL A 110 -1.78 -11.54 -0.32
N PHE A 111 -3.03 -11.99 -0.19
CA PHE A 111 -3.40 -13.38 -0.49
C PHE A 111 -3.45 -13.68 -1.99
N ALA A 112 -3.76 -12.70 -2.84
CA ALA A 112 -3.66 -12.89 -4.29
C ALA A 112 -2.22 -13.21 -4.70
N HIS A 113 -1.21 -12.44 -4.23
CA HIS A 113 0.20 -12.75 -4.43
C HIS A 113 0.59 -14.10 -3.82
N LEU A 114 0.20 -14.34 -2.56
CA LEU A 114 0.54 -15.59 -1.87
C LEU A 114 0.01 -16.81 -2.60
N LEU A 115 -1.27 -16.79 -2.98
CA LEU A 115 -1.93 -17.90 -3.67
C LEU A 115 -1.41 -18.10 -5.10
N ASP A 116 -1.02 -17.02 -5.80
CA ASP A 116 -0.41 -17.15 -7.11
C ASP A 116 1.00 -17.77 -7.02
N ILE A 117 1.82 -17.37 -6.04
CA ILE A 117 3.14 -17.97 -5.79
C ILE A 117 3.00 -19.44 -5.40
N THR A 118 2.10 -19.78 -4.47
CA THR A 118 1.97 -21.13 -3.92
C THR A 118 1.29 -22.13 -4.85
N ASN A 119 0.44 -21.67 -5.76
CA ASN A 119 -0.33 -22.52 -6.68
C ASN A 119 0.06 -22.32 -8.15
N SER A 120 0.91 -21.33 -8.46
CA SER A 120 1.36 -21.02 -9.84
C SER A 120 0.20 -20.85 -10.84
N VAL A 121 -0.92 -20.24 -10.39
CA VAL A 121 -2.17 -20.16 -11.17
C VAL A 121 -1.95 -19.49 -12.52
N GLN A 122 -1.21 -18.37 -12.54
CA GLN A 122 -0.92 -17.64 -13.78
C GLN A 122 -0.07 -18.48 -14.73
N HIS A 123 0.92 -19.22 -14.22
CA HIS A 123 1.78 -20.11 -15.01
C HIS A 123 0.96 -21.21 -15.69
N TYR A 124 0.19 -22.00 -14.92
CA TYR A 124 -0.62 -23.09 -15.46
C TYR A 124 -1.71 -22.59 -16.41
N THR A 125 -2.32 -21.44 -16.12
CA THR A 125 -3.29 -20.79 -17.03
C THR A 125 -2.65 -20.45 -18.37
N ALA A 126 -1.45 -19.85 -18.36
CA ALA A 126 -0.73 -19.52 -19.58
C ALA A 126 -0.31 -20.77 -20.38
N GLU A 127 0.10 -21.84 -19.71
CA GLU A 127 0.42 -23.11 -20.37
C GLU A 127 -0.82 -23.79 -20.98
N ALA A 128 -1.95 -23.80 -20.25
CA ALA A 128 -3.20 -24.36 -20.76
C ALA A 128 -3.66 -23.63 -22.04
N HIS A 129 -3.59 -22.30 -22.06
CA HIS A 129 -3.93 -21.51 -23.26
C HIS A 129 -2.98 -21.76 -24.44
N ARG A 130 -1.73 -22.16 -24.19
CA ARG A 130 -0.78 -22.57 -25.24
C ARG A 130 -0.93 -24.03 -25.69
N GLY A 131 -1.89 -24.78 -25.13
CA GLY A 131 -2.19 -26.16 -25.50
C GLY A 131 -1.39 -27.23 -24.72
N ALA A 132 -0.51 -26.83 -23.80
CA ALA A 132 0.34 -27.78 -23.08
C ALA A 132 -0.44 -28.87 -22.36
N TRP A 133 -1.61 -28.52 -21.79
CA TRP A 133 -2.46 -29.52 -21.14
C TRP A 133 -3.18 -30.43 -22.15
N SER A 134 -3.59 -29.90 -23.29
CA SER A 134 -4.24 -30.68 -24.36
C SER A 134 -3.30 -31.71 -24.99
N GLU A 135 -1.98 -31.44 -24.98
CA GLU A 135 -0.94 -32.33 -25.48
C GLU A 135 -0.40 -33.30 -24.41
N CYS A 136 -0.82 -33.13 -23.13
CA CYS A 136 -0.38 -33.99 -22.04
C CYS A 136 -0.97 -35.40 -22.19
N LYS A 137 -0.15 -36.42 -21.92
CA LYS A 137 -0.57 -37.83 -21.97
C LYS A 137 -1.45 -38.22 -20.78
N ASP A 138 -1.27 -37.53 -19.66
CA ASP A 138 -2.01 -37.78 -18.43
C ASP A 138 -3.07 -36.69 -18.20
N PHE A 139 -4.03 -36.93 -17.30
CA PHE A 139 -5.06 -35.96 -16.95
C PHE A 139 -4.51 -34.72 -16.21
N THR A 140 -3.26 -34.79 -15.76
CA THR A 140 -2.58 -33.74 -14.98
C THR A 140 -1.08 -33.75 -15.26
N TYR A 141 -0.42 -32.61 -15.00
CA TYR A 141 1.04 -32.51 -14.91
C TYR A 141 1.42 -31.46 -13.85
N ILE A 142 2.58 -31.65 -13.21
CA ILE A 142 3.12 -30.75 -12.19
C ILE A 142 4.57 -30.43 -12.59
N ASN A 143 4.81 -29.20 -13.08
CA ASN A 143 6.11 -28.72 -13.51
C ASN A 143 6.64 -27.55 -12.66
N THR A 144 5.88 -27.09 -11.68
CA THR A 144 6.28 -26.12 -10.66
C THR A 144 5.88 -26.63 -9.27
N PRO A 145 6.62 -26.27 -8.20
CA PRO A 145 6.21 -26.60 -6.84
C PRO A 145 4.84 -26.01 -6.50
N VAL A 146 4.01 -26.78 -5.83
CA VAL A 146 2.71 -26.33 -5.25
C VAL A 146 2.80 -26.47 -3.73
N MET A 147 2.42 -25.43 -2.99
CA MET A 147 2.51 -25.40 -1.54
C MET A 147 1.11 -25.26 -0.92
N GLU A 148 0.78 -26.11 0.03
CA GLU A 148 -0.40 -25.97 0.88
C GLU A 148 -0.12 -25.04 2.05
N LEU A 149 -1.06 -24.16 2.39
CA LEU A 149 -0.90 -23.17 3.46
C LEU A 149 -1.23 -23.71 4.86
N ASP A 150 -2.03 -24.79 4.97
CA ASP A 150 -2.39 -25.37 6.26
C ASP A 150 -1.15 -25.77 7.07
N GLY A 151 -1.15 -25.42 8.35
CA GLY A 151 -0.03 -25.64 9.26
C GLY A 151 1.22 -24.78 9.03
N LYS A 152 1.33 -24.02 7.93
CA LYS A 152 2.43 -23.09 7.66
C LYS A 152 2.39 -21.88 8.60
N VAL A 153 3.52 -21.19 8.74
CA VAL A 153 3.67 -20.03 9.61
C VAL A 153 3.66 -18.74 8.78
N MET A 154 2.71 -17.86 9.09
CA MET A 154 2.65 -16.48 8.58
C MET A 154 3.28 -15.53 9.59
N GLY A 155 4.42 -14.92 9.25
CA GLY A 155 5.05 -13.84 10.00
C GLY A 155 4.51 -12.49 9.55
N ILE A 156 3.94 -11.71 10.47
CA ILE A 156 3.36 -10.40 10.20
C ILE A 156 4.19 -9.32 10.87
N VAL A 157 4.84 -8.47 10.08
CA VAL A 157 5.60 -7.33 10.58
C VAL A 157 4.69 -6.09 10.60
N GLY A 158 4.18 -5.76 11.79
CA GLY A 158 3.24 -4.68 12.00
C GLY A 158 1.77 -5.14 12.08
N LEU A 159 1.22 -5.17 13.30
CA LEU A 159 -0.16 -5.64 13.56
C LEU A 159 -1.15 -4.46 13.71
N GLY A 160 -1.15 -3.56 12.71
CA GLY A 160 -2.16 -2.51 12.53
C GLY A 160 -3.46 -3.06 11.92
N ASN A 161 -4.28 -2.19 11.31
CA ASN A 161 -5.56 -2.61 10.71
C ASN A 161 -5.36 -3.65 9.61
N ILE A 162 -4.39 -3.41 8.70
CA ILE A 162 -4.09 -4.33 7.58
C ILE A 162 -3.51 -5.63 8.11
N GLY A 163 -2.46 -5.57 8.96
CA GLY A 163 -1.84 -6.77 9.52
C GLY A 163 -2.83 -7.65 10.29
N LYS A 164 -3.79 -7.07 11.01
CA LYS A 164 -4.88 -7.83 11.66
C LYS A 164 -5.79 -8.51 10.65
N ALA A 165 -6.16 -7.82 9.57
CA ALA A 165 -7.00 -8.40 8.52
C ALA A 165 -6.28 -9.55 7.81
N VAL A 166 -4.98 -9.42 7.52
CA VAL A 166 -4.14 -10.49 6.97
C VAL A 166 -4.05 -11.68 7.94
N ALA A 167 -3.82 -11.41 9.24
CA ALA A 167 -3.78 -12.46 10.27
C ALA A 167 -5.07 -13.28 10.31
N GLN A 168 -6.24 -12.61 10.26
CA GLN A 168 -7.54 -13.29 10.26
C GLN A 168 -7.72 -14.23 9.07
N ILE A 169 -7.29 -13.80 7.88
CA ILE A 169 -7.35 -14.63 6.67
C ILE A 169 -6.35 -15.78 6.76
N ALA A 170 -5.13 -15.55 7.26
CA ALA A 170 -4.13 -16.59 7.47
C ALA A 170 -4.64 -17.70 8.41
N LEU A 171 -5.24 -17.31 9.53
CA LEU A 171 -5.86 -18.26 10.45
C LEU A 171 -6.99 -19.08 9.80
N ALA A 172 -7.78 -18.48 8.90
CA ALA A 172 -8.83 -19.17 8.15
C ALA A 172 -8.27 -20.19 7.13
N PHE A 173 -7.02 -20.00 6.66
CA PHE A 173 -6.27 -20.98 5.87
C PHE A 173 -5.56 -22.05 6.72
N GLY A 174 -5.81 -22.12 8.03
CA GLY A 174 -5.15 -23.06 8.92
C GLY A 174 -3.68 -22.72 9.23
N MET A 175 -3.22 -21.52 8.88
CA MET A 175 -1.86 -21.08 9.17
C MET A 175 -1.69 -20.72 10.65
N LYS A 176 -0.47 -20.88 11.19
CA LYS A 176 -0.05 -20.29 12.47
C LYS A 176 0.41 -18.87 12.22
N VAL A 177 0.11 -17.94 13.14
CA VAL A 177 0.46 -16.54 12.96
C VAL A 177 1.43 -16.05 14.03
N LEU A 178 2.60 -15.57 13.59
CA LEU A 178 3.56 -14.82 14.38
C LEU A 178 3.44 -13.33 14.05
N ALA A 179 3.47 -12.46 15.05
CA ALA A 179 3.39 -11.02 14.84
C ALA A 179 4.49 -10.25 15.58
N TYR A 180 5.21 -9.40 14.82
CA TYR A 180 6.05 -8.37 15.41
C TYR A 180 5.22 -7.10 15.59
N THR A 181 5.03 -6.67 16.83
CA THR A 181 4.18 -5.54 17.20
C THR A 181 4.62 -4.94 18.55
N SER A 182 4.33 -3.64 18.75
CA SER A 182 4.52 -2.97 20.04
C SER A 182 3.50 -3.38 21.11
N LYS A 183 2.40 -4.05 20.72
CA LYS A 183 1.37 -4.50 21.66
C LYS A 183 1.87 -5.64 22.53
N ALA A 184 1.33 -5.74 23.74
CA ALA A 184 1.56 -6.89 24.61
C ALA A 184 0.82 -8.14 24.08
N GLN A 185 1.26 -9.35 24.45
CA GLN A 185 0.65 -10.61 23.99
C GLN A 185 -0.86 -10.68 24.32
N GLU A 186 -1.23 -10.22 25.52
CA GLU A 186 -2.60 -10.25 26.04
C GLU A 186 -3.56 -9.34 25.24
N GLN A 187 -3.01 -8.41 24.47
CA GLN A 187 -3.77 -7.49 23.61
C GLN A 187 -3.94 -8.02 22.17
N LEU A 188 -3.32 -9.15 21.86
CA LEU A 188 -3.41 -9.74 20.53
C LEU A 188 -4.70 -10.54 20.38
N PRO A 189 -5.30 -10.57 19.18
CA PRO A 189 -6.40 -11.48 18.89
C PRO A 189 -5.98 -12.94 19.12
N GLU A 190 -6.93 -13.79 19.45
CA GLU A 190 -6.75 -15.22 19.58
C GLU A 190 -6.09 -15.82 18.32
N GLY A 191 -5.21 -16.79 18.51
CA GLY A 191 -4.48 -17.47 17.44
C GLY A 191 -3.23 -16.70 16.95
N ILE A 192 -2.94 -15.50 17.47
CA ILE A 192 -1.76 -14.72 17.10
C ILE A 192 -0.75 -14.74 18.24
N GLN A 193 0.46 -15.20 17.94
CA GLN A 193 1.59 -15.22 18.88
C GLN A 193 2.53 -14.05 18.61
N LYS A 194 2.89 -13.31 19.66
CA LYS A 194 3.94 -12.28 19.56
C LYS A 194 5.31 -12.91 19.38
N ALA A 195 6.12 -12.33 18.50
CA ALA A 195 7.51 -12.72 18.31
C ALA A 195 8.39 -11.48 18.18
N ASP A 196 9.67 -11.60 18.54
CA ASP A 196 10.69 -10.66 18.11
C ASP A 196 10.98 -10.82 16.61
N MET A 197 11.76 -9.90 16.05
CA MET A 197 11.99 -9.85 14.61
C MET A 197 12.77 -11.08 14.12
N ASP A 198 13.80 -11.49 14.83
CA ASP A 198 14.67 -12.60 14.43
C ASP A 198 13.92 -13.93 14.49
N THR A 199 13.17 -14.16 15.56
CA THR A 199 12.27 -15.31 15.70
C THR A 199 11.23 -15.36 14.58
N LEU A 200 10.64 -14.21 14.23
CA LEU A 200 9.64 -14.13 13.16
C LEU A 200 10.25 -14.51 11.81
N PHE A 201 11.38 -13.91 11.42
CA PHE A 201 11.99 -14.19 10.12
C PHE A 201 12.51 -15.64 10.02
N ALA A 202 13.13 -16.17 11.08
CA ALA A 202 13.67 -17.53 11.09
C ALA A 202 12.60 -18.64 11.08
N ASN A 203 11.40 -18.37 11.62
CA ASN A 203 10.39 -19.41 11.79
C ASN A 203 9.19 -19.30 10.82
N SER A 204 9.12 -18.25 10.00
CA SER A 204 8.00 -18.07 9.08
C SER A 204 8.25 -18.76 7.73
N ASP A 205 7.20 -19.36 7.18
CA ASP A 205 7.14 -19.84 5.81
C ASP A 205 6.73 -18.71 4.85
N VAL A 206 6.00 -17.73 5.37
CA VAL A 206 5.60 -16.51 4.67
C VAL A 206 5.84 -15.32 5.60
N VAL A 207 6.52 -14.28 5.13
CA VAL A 207 6.67 -12.99 5.85
C VAL A 207 5.92 -11.91 5.09
N SER A 208 5.02 -11.20 5.78
CA SER A 208 4.22 -10.11 5.19
C SER A 208 4.43 -8.80 5.96
N LEU A 209 4.75 -7.73 5.21
CA LEU A 209 5.11 -6.43 5.78
C LEU A 209 3.91 -5.49 5.81
N HIS A 210 3.60 -4.95 7.01
CA HIS A 210 2.49 -4.03 7.27
C HIS A 210 2.89 -2.90 8.24
N CYS A 211 4.19 -2.69 8.43
CA CYS A 211 4.71 -1.60 9.25
C CYS A 211 4.84 -0.30 8.43
N PRO A 212 4.79 0.88 9.07
CA PRO A 212 5.07 2.14 8.40
C PRO A 212 6.54 2.25 8.00
N LEU A 213 6.83 3.03 6.95
CA LEU A 213 8.18 3.43 6.58
C LEU A 213 8.61 4.62 7.45
N ASN A 214 9.69 4.46 8.17
CA ASN A 214 10.36 5.51 8.93
C ASN A 214 11.87 5.21 9.02
N ALA A 215 12.62 6.02 9.75
CA ALA A 215 14.08 5.86 9.88
C ALA A 215 14.51 4.49 10.43
N SER A 216 13.69 3.88 11.31
CA SER A 216 14.01 2.57 11.91
C SER A 216 13.56 1.37 11.07
N THR A 217 12.68 1.58 10.10
CA THR A 217 12.13 0.51 9.24
C THR A 217 12.64 0.54 7.81
N LYS A 218 13.28 1.64 7.40
CA LYS A 218 13.94 1.72 6.07
C LYS A 218 15.03 0.65 5.96
N GLY A 219 14.98 -0.17 4.91
CA GLY A 219 15.91 -1.29 4.73
C GLY A 219 15.77 -2.39 5.79
N LEU A 220 14.59 -2.51 6.41
CA LEU A 220 14.30 -3.53 7.41
C LEU A 220 14.61 -4.94 6.89
N VAL A 221 14.24 -5.22 5.65
CA VAL A 221 14.51 -6.49 4.98
C VAL A 221 15.74 -6.32 4.10
N ASN A 222 16.90 -6.50 4.71
CA ASN A 222 18.22 -6.47 4.07
C ASN A 222 18.73 -7.89 3.76
N ALA A 223 19.95 -8.02 3.22
CA ALA A 223 20.55 -9.29 2.88
C ALA A 223 20.68 -10.25 4.06
N GLU A 224 21.05 -9.74 5.24
CA GLU A 224 21.19 -10.54 6.47
C GLU A 224 19.83 -11.13 6.88
N ARG A 225 18.78 -10.32 6.87
CA ARG A 225 17.44 -10.74 7.25
C ARG A 225 16.80 -11.69 6.24
N LEU A 226 17.07 -11.47 4.95
CA LEU A 226 16.68 -12.42 3.89
C LEU A 226 17.35 -13.78 4.06
N ALA A 227 18.64 -13.81 4.46
CA ALA A 227 19.36 -15.05 4.72
C ALA A 227 18.85 -15.79 5.98
N GLN A 228 18.23 -15.11 6.94
CA GLN A 228 17.58 -15.72 8.10
C GLN A 228 16.28 -16.44 7.76
N MET A 229 15.60 -16.07 6.66
CA MET A 229 14.35 -16.71 6.24
C MET A 229 14.59 -18.18 5.90
N LYS A 230 13.57 -19.02 6.09
CA LYS A 230 13.61 -20.42 5.70
C LYS A 230 13.88 -20.56 4.21
N HIS A 231 14.62 -21.60 3.82
CA HIS A 231 14.70 -21.99 2.42
C HIS A 231 13.29 -22.32 1.89
N GLY A 232 12.93 -21.76 0.75
CA GLY A 232 11.60 -21.89 0.16
C GLY A 232 10.52 -20.98 0.79
N ALA A 233 10.90 -20.05 1.68
CA ALA A 233 9.97 -19.06 2.22
C ALA A 233 9.54 -18.03 1.17
N ILE A 234 8.48 -17.30 1.48
CA ILE A 234 7.86 -16.26 0.62
C ILE A 234 7.90 -14.92 1.35
N LEU A 235 8.27 -13.85 0.64
CA LEU A 235 8.18 -12.48 1.15
C LEU A 235 7.04 -11.74 0.45
N ILE A 236 6.17 -11.06 1.22
CA ILE A 236 5.10 -10.20 0.68
C ILE A 236 5.30 -8.77 1.19
N ASN A 237 5.39 -7.82 0.26
CA ASN A 237 5.44 -6.39 0.59
C ASN A 237 4.34 -5.60 -0.13
N THR A 238 3.31 -5.25 0.60
CA THR A 238 2.22 -4.36 0.16
C THR A 238 2.19 -3.06 0.98
N ALA A 239 3.28 -2.77 1.72
CA ALA A 239 3.36 -1.61 2.59
C ALA A 239 4.12 -0.45 1.93
N ARG A 240 5.46 -0.52 1.86
CA ARG A 240 6.30 0.50 1.21
C ARG A 240 7.56 -0.15 0.63
N GLY A 241 7.94 0.23 -0.59
CA GLY A 241 9.13 -0.30 -1.28
C GLY A 241 10.40 -0.20 -0.46
N PRO A 242 10.76 0.97 0.10
CA PRO A 242 12.02 1.14 0.85
C PRO A 242 12.14 0.36 2.17
N LEU A 243 11.14 -0.44 2.55
CA LEU A 243 11.28 -1.43 3.63
C LEU A 243 12.21 -2.58 3.25
N VAL A 244 12.39 -2.82 1.95
CA VAL A 244 13.14 -3.95 1.39
C VAL A 244 14.32 -3.42 0.57
N ASP A 245 15.48 -4.04 0.74
CA ASP A 245 16.61 -3.89 -0.16
C ASP A 245 16.33 -4.72 -1.43
N GLU A 246 15.97 -4.03 -2.52
CA GLU A 246 15.56 -4.66 -3.78
C GLU A 246 16.69 -5.44 -4.44
N GLU A 247 17.94 -4.99 -4.32
CA GLU A 247 19.11 -5.69 -4.83
C GLU A 247 19.36 -7.00 -4.05
N ALA A 248 19.26 -6.94 -2.72
CA ALA A 248 19.40 -8.12 -1.88
C ALA A 248 18.28 -9.14 -2.14
N LEU A 249 17.02 -8.65 -2.28
CA LEU A 249 15.90 -9.51 -2.60
C LEU A 249 16.05 -10.18 -3.96
N ALA A 250 16.45 -9.44 -5.00
CA ALA A 250 16.67 -9.98 -6.32
C ALA A 250 17.75 -11.09 -6.32
N LYS A 251 18.86 -10.89 -5.62
CA LYS A 251 19.92 -11.90 -5.45
C LYS A 251 19.41 -13.14 -4.71
N THR A 252 18.59 -12.96 -3.68
CA THR A 252 18.01 -14.05 -2.89
C THR A 252 17.01 -14.87 -3.69
N LEU A 253 16.20 -14.21 -4.54
CA LEU A 253 15.29 -14.86 -5.47
C LEU A 253 16.05 -15.63 -6.57
N ALA A 254 17.08 -15.01 -7.16
CA ALA A 254 17.90 -15.63 -8.19
C ALA A 254 18.65 -16.87 -7.68
N SER A 255 19.05 -16.92 -6.42
CA SER A 255 19.69 -18.07 -5.80
C SER A 255 18.72 -19.23 -5.50
N GLY A 256 17.40 -19.01 -5.59
CA GLY A 256 16.38 -20.00 -5.20
C GLY A 256 16.24 -20.19 -3.68
N HIS A 257 16.87 -19.33 -2.86
CA HIS A 257 16.70 -19.40 -1.40
C HIS A 257 15.26 -19.12 -1.00
N LEU A 258 14.61 -18.10 -1.58
CA LEU A 258 13.18 -17.87 -1.47
C LEU A 258 12.44 -18.54 -2.64
N MET A 259 11.27 -19.13 -2.35
CA MET A 259 10.35 -19.64 -3.37
C MET A 259 9.84 -18.50 -4.27
N GLY A 260 9.52 -17.36 -3.67
CA GLY A 260 9.05 -16.19 -4.41
C GLY A 260 8.88 -14.96 -3.54
N ALA A 261 8.59 -13.85 -4.19
CA ALA A 261 8.16 -12.62 -3.52
C ALA A 261 6.94 -12.02 -4.22
N GLY A 262 5.99 -11.48 -3.45
CA GLY A 262 4.87 -10.68 -3.93
C GLY A 262 5.05 -9.23 -3.51
N VAL A 263 5.19 -8.32 -4.46
CA VAL A 263 5.41 -6.90 -4.17
C VAL A 263 4.40 -6.03 -4.92
N ASP A 264 3.64 -5.25 -4.17
CA ASP A 264 2.71 -4.25 -4.72
C ASP A 264 3.35 -2.85 -4.75
N VAL A 265 4.52 -2.71 -4.12
CA VAL A 265 5.22 -1.44 -3.95
C VAL A 265 6.71 -1.59 -4.21
N LEU A 266 7.31 -0.56 -4.83
CA LEU A 266 8.73 -0.48 -5.12
C LEU A 266 9.34 0.80 -4.54
N THR A 267 10.67 0.83 -4.42
CA THR A 267 11.39 1.98 -3.87
C THR A 267 11.18 3.24 -4.71
N GLN A 268 11.16 3.09 -6.02
CA GLN A 268 10.78 4.13 -6.96
C GLN A 268 9.53 3.69 -7.73
N GLU A 269 8.50 4.53 -7.74
CA GLU A 269 7.22 4.31 -8.42
C GLU A 269 6.88 5.50 -9.34
N PRO A 270 6.75 5.29 -10.67
CA PRO A 270 7.02 4.07 -11.43
C PRO A 270 8.48 3.62 -11.37
N PRO A 271 8.75 2.30 -11.46
CA PRO A 271 10.11 1.78 -11.41
C PRO A 271 10.91 2.13 -12.66
N LEU A 272 12.23 2.24 -12.51
CA LEU A 272 13.13 2.24 -13.66
C LEU A 272 13.11 0.86 -14.34
N ALA A 273 13.28 0.84 -15.66
CA ALA A 273 13.37 -0.42 -16.42
C ALA A 273 14.55 -1.32 -15.96
N THR A 274 15.52 -0.73 -15.26
CA THR A 274 16.69 -1.41 -14.70
C THR A 274 16.45 -1.94 -13.28
N ASN A 275 15.26 -1.80 -12.71
CA ASN A 275 14.98 -2.33 -11.39
C ASN A 275 15.22 -3.85 -11.37
N PRO A 276 16.05 -4.39 -10.45
CA PRO A 276 16.52 -5.78 -10.48
C PRO A 276 15.38 -6.79 -10.26
N LEU A 277 14.29 -6.38 -9.59
CA LEU A 277 13.15 -7.27 -9.35
C LEU A 277 12.34 -7.55 -10.62
N LEU A 278 12.34 -6.63 -11.60
CA LEU A 278 11.65 -6.83 -12.88
C LEU A 278 12.23 -8.00 -13.70
N ALA A 279 13.47 -8.37 -13.45
CA ALA A 279 14.14 -9.49 -14.11
C ALA A 279 13.96 -10.85 -13.39
N GLN A 280 13.29 -10.87 -12.21
CA GLN A 280 13.12 -12.09 -11.43
C GLN A 280 11.78 -12.74 -11.74
N PRO A 281 11.75 -13.95 -12.37
CA PRO A 281 10.50 -14.61 -12.76
C PRO A 281 9.64 -15.05 -11.56
N ASN A 282 10.26 -15.24 -10.39
CA ASN A 282 9.61 -15.58 -9.14
C ASN A 282 9.31 -14.35 -8.24
N CYS A 283 9.40 -13.14 -8.80
CA CYS A 283 8.93 -11.91 -8.18
C CYS A 283 7.61 -11.47 -8.84
N HIS A 284 6.52 -11.64 -8.14
CA HIS A 284 5.18 -11.25 -8.60
C HIS A 284 4.95 -9.78 -8.25
N ILE A 285 4.84 -8.92 -9.27
CA ILE A 285 4.79 -7.46 -9.09
C ILE A 285 3.45 -6.92 -9.57
N THR A 286 2.81 -6.11 -8.72
CA THR A 286 1.63 -5.32 -9.10
C THR A 286 1.91 -3.83 -8.93
N PRO A 287 1.31 -2.94 -9.77
CA PRO A 287 1.69 -1.53 -9.81
C PRO A 287 0.96 -0.70 -8.75
N HIS A 288 1.18 -1.01 -7.46
CA HIS A 288 0.63 -0.32 -6.29
C HIS A 288 -0.90 -0.23 -6.32
N ILE A 289 -1.55 -1.36 -6.56
CA ILE A 289 -3.02 -1.47 -6.72
C ILE A 289 -3.74 -2.10 -5.52
N GLY A 290 -3.03 -2.48 -4.46
CA GLY A 290 -3.64 -3.12 -3.29
C GLY A 290 -4.73 -2.28 -2.62
N TRP A 291 -4.70 -0.97 -2.79
CA TRP A 291 -5.71 -0.04 -2.29
C TRP A 291 -6.87 0.22 -3.27
N ALA A 292 -6.76 -0.18 -4.54
CA ALA A 292 -7.50 0.39 -5.67
C ALA A 292 -8.76 -0.40 -6.08
N SER A 293 -9.29 -1.29 -5.23
CA SER A 293 -10.59 -1.91 -5.53
C SER A 293 -11.69 -0.85 -5.62
N ASP A 294 -12.71 -1.10 -6.42
CA ASP A 294 -13.84 -0.17 -6.62
C ASP A 294 -14.47 0.25 -5.30
N GLU A 295 -14.71 -0.71 -4.41
CA GLU A 295 -15.29 -0.45 -3.09
C GLU A 295 -14.36 0.37 -2.19
N ALA A 296 -13.04 0.14 -2.28
CA ALA A 296 -12.06 0.93 -1.51
C ALA A 296 -12.00 2.37 -2.02
N ARG A 297 -12.05 2.59 -3.35
CA ARG A 297 -12.06 3.92 -3.95
C ARG A 297 -13.35 4.68 -3.63
N VAL A 298 -14.50 4.01 -3.63
CA VAL A 298 -15.76 4.61 -3.16
C VAL A 298 -15.66 5.03 -1.69
N ARG A 299 -15.10 4.17 -0.81
CA ARG A 299 -14.86 4.54 0.60
C ARG A 299 -13.88 5.70 0.73
N LEU A 300 -12.80 5.70 -0.04
CA LEU A 300 -11.82 6.79 -0.09
C LEU A 300 -12.48 8.12 -0.39
N MET A 301 -13.28 8.19 -1.47
CA MET A 301 -13.99 9.40 -1.88
C MET A 301 -14.99 9.86 -0.83
N ASN A 302 -15.77 8.95 -0.26
CA ASN A 302 -16.75 9.28 0.77
C ASN A 302 -16.09 9.88 2.03
N ILE A 303 -14.99 9.30 2.50
CA ILE A 303 -14.26 9.80 3.67
C ILE A 303 -13.58 11.14 3.34
N LEU A 304 -12.98 11.29 2.16
CA LEU A 304 -12.37 12.53 1.70
C LEU A 304 -13.40 13.68 1.70
N ILE A 305 -14.56 13.46 1.08
CA ILE A 305 -15.64 14.44 1.02
C ILE A 305 -16.17 14.78 2.42
N ALA A 306 -16.33 13.77 3.30
CA ALA A 306 -16.72 13.98 4.68
C ALA A 306 -15.69 14.80 5.46
N ASN A 307 -14.39 14.60 5.22
CA ASN A 307 -13.32 15.40 5.82
C ASN A 307 -13.39 16.87 5.39
N VAL A 308 -13.57 17.11 4.09
CA VAL A 308 -13.71 18.48 3.54
C VAL A 308 -14.94 19.16 4.13
N LYS A 309 -16.07 18.45 4.15
CA LYS A 309 -17.31 18.98 4.77
C LYS A 309 -17.11 19.31 6.24
N ALA A 310 -16.53 18.42 7.01
CA ALA A 310 -16.26 18.62 8.44
C ALA A 310 -15.33 19.83 8.70
N PHE A 311 -14.33 20.04 7.82
CA PHE A 311 -13.48 21.22 7.88
C PHE A 311 -14.30 22.51 7.62
N ILE A 312 -15.13 22.54 6.58
CA ILE A 312 -15.99 23.70 6.25
C ILE A 312 -16.96 23.99 7.40
N ASP A 313 -17.51 22.96 8.05
CA ASP A 313 -18.41 23.08 9.19
C ASP A 313 -17.67 23.45 10.51
N GLY A 314 -16.35 23.63 10.50
CA GLY A 314 -15.55 24.01 11.67
C GLY A 314 -15.24 22.87 12.64
N THR A 315 -15.46 21.62 12.26
CA THR A 315 -15.25 20.40 13.08
C THR A 315 -14.35 19.38 12.35
N PRO A 316 -13.09 19.73 12.00
CA PRO A 316 -12.24 18.88 11.20
C PRO A 316 -11.99 17.52 11.86
N GLN A 317 -11.98 16.46 11.04
CA GLN A 317 -11.76 15.07 11.45
C GLN A 317 -10.59 14.46 10.67
N ASN A 318 -10.03 13.36 11.17
CA ASN A 318 -8.87 12.68 10.59
C ASN A 318 -7.64 13.61 10.39
N VAL A 319 -7.48 14.58 11.31
CA VAL A 319 -6.40 15.57 11.30
C VAL A 319 -5.07 14.88 11.64
N VAL A 320 -4.01 15.23 10.88
CA VAL A 320 -2.64 14.70 11.02
C VAL A 320 -1.59 15.80 11.21
N SER A 321 -1.98 17.09 11.11
CA SER A 321 -1.11 18.25 11.39
C SER A 321 -0.99 18.59 12.86
#